data_bed612fcecb59fc140b36d2deb9fd541
#
_entry.id   bed612fcecb59fc140b36d2deb9fd541
#
_cell.length_a   1.000
_cell.length_b   1.000
_cell.length_c   1.000
_cell.angle_alpha   90.00
_cell.angle_beta   90.00
_cell.angle_gamma   90.00
#
_symmetry.space_group_name_H-M   'P 1'
#
loop_
_entity.id
_entity.type
_entity.pdbx_description
1 polymer ?
#
loop_
_entity_poly.entity_id
_entity_poly.type
_entity_poly.pdbx_seq_one_letter_code
_entity_poly.pdbx_strand_id
1 'polypeptide(L)'
;SCSTIPNFILPKSLKIMNTELKQQINEVYMSRESINPYLNSKDDTSLEKDHPKRIFSKRYNGYLNSDLFKKDSEMKFLYEQEELLKFVSACVGISPIYRWADPLACHAYNIMKSDGILPWHFDSCEFTLSIMLQKPEKGGIFEYCPNIRGPGNENFDQVKKVLYGERKRVRQLKLEPGDLQIFKGRFTLHRVTKIEGNRS
;
A
#
# COMPACT_ATOMS: atom_id res chain seq x y z
N SER A 1 13.58 0.04 5.43
CA SER A 1 12.92 0.33 6.72
C SER A 1 11.50 0.82 6.47
N CYS A 2 10.67 0.72 7.49
CA CYS A 2 9.32 1.27 7.50
C CYS A 2 9.26 2.22 8.72
N SER A 3 8.81 3.44 8.50
CA SER A 3 8.69 4.48 9.52
C SER A 3 7.24 4.98 9.58
N THR A 4 6.80 5.35 10.77
CA THR A 4 5.47 5.93 11.00
C THR A 4 5.61 7.28 11.64
N ILE A 5 4.80 8.23 11.19
CA ILE A 5 4.69 9.56 11.77
C ILE A 5 3.25 9.68 12.29
N PRO A 6 3.08 9.60 13.63
CA PRO A 6 1.76 9.68 14.23
C PRO A 6 1.14 11.08 14.04
N ASN A 7 -0.19 11.11 13.87
CA ASN A 7 -0.97 12.35 13.76
C ASN A 7 -0.44 13.33 12.70
N PHE A 8 0.08 12.79 11.58
CA PHE A 8 0.58 13.61 10.48
C PHE A 8 -0.50 14.46 9.82
N ILE A 9 -1.70 13.90 9.69
CA ILE A 9 -2.86 14.62 9.15
C ILE A 9 -3.67 15.22 10.29
N LEU A 10 -3.94 16.52 10.21
CA LEU A 10 -4.79 17.21 11.17
C LEU A 10 -6.22 16.62 11.15
N PRO A 11 -6.92 16.57 12.29
CA PRO A 11 -8.29 16.02 12.36
C PRO A 11 -9.26 16.70 11.39
N LYS A 12 -9.10 17.99 11.12
CA LYS A 12 -9.93 18.73 10.14
C LYS A 12 -9.72 18.19 8.72
N SER A 13 -8.48 18.06 8.27
CA SER A 13 -8.14 17.53 6.93
C SER A 13 -8.55 16.07 6.79
N LEU A 14 -8.35 15.26 7.84
CA LEU A 14 -8.80 13.87 7.88
C LEU A 14 -10.32 13.76 7.71
N LYS A 15 -11.10 14.63 8.34
CA LYS A 15 -12.55 14.69 8.18
C LYS A 15 -12.95 15.07 6.74
N ILE A 16 -12.25 16.03 6.14
CA ILE A 16 -12.50 16.46 4.75
C ILE A 16 -12.24 15.29 3.80
N MET A 17 -11.07 14.66 3.87
CA MET A 17 -10.70 13.49 3.04
C MET A 17 -11.72 12.35 3.16
N ASN A 18 -12.17 12.04 4.37
CA ASN A 18 -13.21 11.02 4.60
C ASN A 18 -14.56 11.41 3.99
N THR A 19 -14.92 12.70 3.99
CA THR A 19 -16.16 13.20 3.38
C THR A 19 -16.09 13.12 1.86
N GLU A 20 -14.96 13.52 1.27
CA GLU A 20 -14.71 13.42 -0.17
C GLU A 20 -14.80 11.97 -0.65
N LEU A 21 -14.13 11.05 0.05
CA LEU A 21 -14.18 9.63 -0.26
C LEU A 21 -15.61 9.06 -0.21
N LYS A 22 -16.40 9.43 0.82
CA LYS A 22 -17.81 9.00 0.92
C LYS A 22 -18.65 9.48 -0.25
N GLN A 23 -18.43 10.70 -0.74
CA GLN A 23 -19.16 11.24 -1.90
C GLN A 23 -18.85 10.51 -3.20
N GLN A 24 -17.66 9.90 -3.29
CA GLN A 24 -17.18 9.21 -4.48
C GLN A 24 -17.12 7.68 -4.33
N ILE A 25 -17.72 7.13 -3.28
CA ILE A 25 -17.61 5.68 -2.96
C ILE A 25 -18.16 4.78 -4.07
N ASN A 26 -19.09 5.27 -4.88
CA ASN A 26 -19.65 4.54 -6.01
C ASN A 26 -18.74 4.52 -7.23
N GLU A 27 -17.72 5.37 -7.29
CA GLU A 27 -16.71 5.45 -8.35
C GLU A 27 -15.56 4.44 -8.11
N VAL A 28 -15.56 3.79 -6.96
CA VAL A 28 -14.48 2.88 -6.55
C VAL A 28 -14.48 1.62 -7.43
N TYR A 29 -13.38 1.39 -8.12
CA TYR A 29 -13.14 0.13 -8.82
C TYR A 29 -12.70 -0.96 -7.83
N MET A 30 -13.48 -2.04 -7.71
CA MET A 30 -13.17 -3.18 -6.84
C MET A 30 -12.47 -4.29 -7.60
N SER A 31 -11.21 -4.57 -7.25
CA SER A 31 -10.43 -5.66 -7.82
C SER A 31 -10.63 -6.96 -7.03
N ARG A 32 -10.87 -8.07 -7.73
CA ARG A 32 -11.06 -9.42 -7.18
C ARG A 32 -10.26 -10.47 -7.96
N GLU A 33 -9.06 -10.17 -8.30
CA GLU A 33 -8.17 -11.04 -9.06
C GLU A 33 -7.19 -11.81 -8.16
N SER A 34 -6.54 -12.82 -8.71
CA SER A 34 -5.40 -13.47 -8.08
C SER A 34 -4.11 -12.88 -8.63
N ILE A 35 -3.22 -12.48 -7.75
CA ILE A 35 -1.91 -11.91 -8.08
C ILE A 35 -0.79 -12.65 -7.37
N ASN A 36 0.37 -12.68 -7.98
CA ASN A 36 1.59 -13.10 -7.31
C ASN A 36 2.25 -11.90 -6.58
N PRO A 37 3.29 -12.09 -5.77
CA PRO A 37 3.94 -11.02 -5.03
C PRO A 37 4.55 -9.90 -5.89
N TYR A 38 4.68 -10.11 -7.17
CA TYR A 38 5.21 -9.14 -8.14
C TYR A 38 4.10 -8.46 -8.96
N LEU A 39 2.87 -8.52 -8.46
CA LEU A 39 1.66 -7.92 -9.04
C LEU A 39 1.28 -8.45 -10.44
N ASN A 40 1.76 -9.63 -10.79
CA ASN A 40 1.36 -10.29 -12.03
C ASN A 40 0.15 -11.21 -11.79
N SER A 41 -0.78 -11.22 -12.74
CA SER A 41 -1.94 -12.12 -12.78
C SER A 41 -1.73 -13.33 -13.71
N LYS A 42 -0.67 -13.32 -14.53
CA LYS A 42 -0.33 -14.40 -15.45
C LYS A 42 0.72 -15.33 -14.86
N ASP A 43 0.49 -16.65 -14.99
CA ASP A 43 1.43 -17.68 -14.55
C ASP A 43 2.56 -17.84 -15.56
N ASP A 44 3.79 -17.85 -15.08
CA ASP A 44 5.00 -18.12 -15.87
C ASP A 44 5.41 -19.60 -15.69
N THR A 45 4.89 -20.44 -16.55
CA THR A 45 5.11 -21.91 -16.50
C THR A 45 6.54 -22.32 -16.84
N SER A 46 7.40 -21.41 -17.25
CA SER A 46 8.86 -21.69 -17.46
C SER A 46 9.61 -21.79 -16.13
N LEU A 47 9.03 -21.30 -15.03
CA LEU A 47 9.60 -21.36 -13.71
C LEU A 47 9.14 -22.61 -12.93
N GLU A 48 9.86 -22.98 -11.89
CA GLU A 48 9.47 -24.07 -10.98
C GLU A 48 8.12 -23.77 -10.30
N LYS A 49 7.29 -24.80 -10.02
CA LYS A 49 5.95 -24.66 -9.46
C LYS A 49 5.89 -23.86 -8.15
N ASP A 50 6.94 -23.95 -7.35
CA ASP A 50 7.05 -23.31 -6.04
C ASP A 50 7.84 -21.98 -6.08
N HIS A 51 8.17 -21.49 -7.28
CA HIS A 51 8.81 -20.20 -7.46
C HIS A 51 7.88 -19.05 -7.02
N PRO A 52 8.35 -18.02 -6.27
CA PRO A 52 7.50 -16.94 -5.77
C PRO A 52 6.64 -16.23 -6.83
N LYS A 53 7.10 -16.12 -8.07
CA LYS A 53 6.32 -15.58 -9.19
C LYS A 53 5.15 -16.47 -9.65
N ARG A 54 5.07 -17.71 -9.16
CA ARG A 54 4.00 -18.66 -9.45
C ARG A 54 3.07 -18.92 -8.26
N ILE A 55 3.30 -18.26 -7.12
CA ILE A 55 2.45 -18.38 -5.94
C ILE A 55 1.42 -17.25 -5.98
N PHE A 56 0.18 -17.59 -6.32
CA PHE A 56 -0.92 -16.65 -6.46
C PHE A 56 -1.80 -16.60 -5.21
N SER A 57 -2.25 -15.42 -4.85
CA SER A 57 -3.18 -15.20 -3.74
C SER A 57 -4.31 -14.29 -4.19
N LYS A 58 -5.52 -14.54 -3.68
CA LYS A 58 -6.69 -13.70 -3.94
C LYS A 58 -6.50 -12.32 -3.35
N ARG A 59 -6.81 -11.31 -4.14
CA ARG A 59 -6.86 -9.91 -3.78
C ARG A 59 -8.33 -9.47 -3.77
N TYR A 60 -8.70 -8.69 -2.78
CA TYR A 60 -9.99 -8.04 -2.71
C TYR A 60 -9.83 -6.67 -2.06
N ASN A 61 -9.62 -5.65 -2.85
CA ASN A 61 -9.57 -4.25 -2.45
C ASN A 61 -10.03 -3.34 -3.59
N GLY A 62 -10.36 -2.11 -3.28
CA GLY A 62 -10.80 -1.12 -4.26
C GLY A 62 -9.82 0.04 -4.39
N TYR A 63 -9.92 0.73 -5.50
CA TYR A 63 -9.18 1.96 -5.77
C TYR A 63 -10.12 3.05 -6.27
N LEU A 64 -9.94 4.24 -5.70
CA LEU A 64 -10.40 5.48 -6.29
C LEU A 64 -9.16 6.22 -6.76
N ASN A 65 -8.96 6.28 -8.07
CA ASN A 65 -7.76 6.84 -8.68
C ASN A 65 -7.83 8.37 -8.76
N SER A 66 -6.68 8.99 -8.95
CA SER A 66 -6.50 10.44 -8.92
C SER A 66 -7.26 11.21 -10.00
N ASP A 67 -7.54 10.59 -11.15
CA ASP A 67 -8.33 11.17 -12.23
C ASP A 67 -9.79 11.45 -11.85
N LEU A 68 -10.30 10.72 -10.85
CA LEU A 68 -11.65 10.91 -10.31
C LEU A 68 -11.71 11.97 -9.19
N PHE A 69 -10.57 12.48 -8.74
CA PHE A 69 -10.55 13.48 -7.67
C PHE A 69 -11.00 14.84 -8.17
N LYS A 70 -11.79 15.53 -7.35
CA LYS A 70 -12.13 16.92 -7.61
C LYS A 70 -10.88 17.81 -7.60
N LYS A 71 -10.90 18.93 -8.32
CA LYS A 71 -9.74 19.85 -8.40
C LYS A 71 -9.32 20.40 -7.03
N ASP A 72 -10.28 20.59 -6.13
CA ASP A 72 -10.13 21.11 -4.77
C ASP A 72 -10.05 20.00 -3.70
N SER A 73 -9.75 18.76 -4.11
CA SER A 73 -9.60 17.64 -3.18
C SER A 73 -8.43 17.88 -2.22
N GLU A 74 -8.68 17.62 -0.93
CA GLU A 74 -7.68 17.73 0.13
C GLU A 74 -6.50 16.76 -0.08
N MET A 75 -6.78 15.56 -0.59
CA MET A 75 -5.71 14.60 -0.93
C MET A 75 -4.84 15.11 -2.08
N LYS A 76 -5.45 15.66 -3.12
CA LYS A 76 -4.72 16.25 -4.25
C LYS A 76 -3.88 17.41 -3.79
N PHE A 77 -4.46 18.34 -3.01
CA PHE A 77 -3.75 19.47 -2.44
C PHE A 77 -2.52 19.01 -1.66
N LEU A 78 -2.67 18.02 -0.75
CA LEU A 78 -1.55 17.48 0.02
C LEU A 78 -0.48 16.88 -0.90
N TYR A 79 -0.87 16.08 -1.88
CA TYR A 79 0.07 15.41 -2.79
C TYR A 79 0.91 16.40 -3.61
N GLU A 80 0.33 17.54 -3.98
CA GLU A 80 0.97 18.57 -4.80
C GLU A 80 1.91 19.49 -4.00
N GLN A 81 1.93 19.42 -2.66
CA GLN A 81 2.82 20.26 -1.84
C GLN A 81 4.28 19.90 -2.04
N GLU A 82 5.11 20.89 -2.38
CA GLU A 82 6.57 20.71 -2.47
C GLU A 82 7.20 20.40 -1.10
N GLU A 83 6.59 20.90 -0.04
CA GLU A 83 6.98 20.62 1.36
C GLU A 83 6.85 19.15 1.70
N LEU A 84 5.82 18.46 1.20
CA LEU A 84 5.67 17.01 1.37
C LEU A 84 6.83 16.28 0.68
N LEU A 85 7.18 16.68 -0.53
CA LEU A 85 8.29 16.07 -1.28
C LEU A 85 9.62 16.27 -0.57
N LYS A 86 9.91 17.49 -0.10
CA LYS A 86 11.11 17.81 0.69
C LYS A 86 11.16 17.03 2.00
N PHE A 87 10.03 16.95 2.70
CA PHE A 87 9.91 16.18 3.94
C PHE A 87 10.20 14.69 3.72
N VAL A 88 9.60 14.08 2.70
CA VAL A 88 9.84 12.67 2.36
C VAL A 88 11.30 12.45 1.97
N SER A 89 11.88 13.33 1.13
CA SER A 89 13.30 13.31 0.77
C SER A 89 14.20 13.28 1.99
N ALA A 90 13.93 14.14 2.97
CA ALA A 90 14.68 14.18 4.23
C ALA A 90 14.50 12.88 5.05
N CYS A 91 13.27 12.32 5.12
CA CYS A 91 12.99 11.09 5.86
C CYS A 91 13.70 9.87 5.26
N VAL A 92 13.82 9.78 3.93
CA VAL A 92 14.46 8.65 3.25
C VAL A 92 15.94 8.83 3.02
N GLY A 93 16.46 10.06 3.20
CA GLY A 93 17.88 10.40 3.01
C GLY A 93 18.31 10.39 1.54
N ILE A 94 17.41 10.66 0.61
CA ILE A 94 17.65 10.65 -0.85
C ILE A 94 17.15 11.95 -1.46
N SER A 95 17.97 12.60 -2.29
CA SER A 95 17.62 13.82 -3.03
C SER A 95 18.32 13.80 -4.39
N PRO A 96 17.63 14.18 -5.48
CA PRO A 96 16.21 14.51 -5.52
C PRO A 96 15.32 13.26 -5.49
N ILE A 97 14.08 13.42 -5.03
CA ILE A 97 12.99 12.47 -5.26
C ILE A 97 11.90 13.12 -6.11
N TYR A 98 11.13 12.31 -6.78
CA TYR A 98 10.11 12.76 -7.74
C TYR A 98 8.77 12.13 -7.42
N ARG A 99 7.69 12.85 -7.73
CA ARG A 99 6.34 12.28 -7.73
C ARG A 99 6.22 11.26 -8.85
N TRP A 100 5.35 10.28 -8.65
CA TRP A 100 5.01 9.33 -9.71
C TRP A 100 4.35 10.08 -10.87
N ALA A 101 4.86 9.87 -12.08
CA ALA A 101 4.46 10.65 -13.26
C ALA A 101 3.13 10.20 -13.88
N ASP A 102 2.68 8.97 -13.61
CA ASP A 102 1.42 8.46 -14.13
C ASP A 102 0.24 9.16 -13.44
N PRO A 103 -0.57 9.95 -14.17
CA PRO A 103 -1.68 10.71 -13.58
C PRO A 103 -2.79 9.82 -13.00
N LEU A 104 -2.90 8.56 -13.40
CA LEU A 104 -3.90 7.63 -12.88
C LEU A 104 -3.47 6.96 -11.57
N ALA A 105 -2.16 6.78 -11.37
CA ALA A 105 -1.60 6.05 -10.25
C ALA A 105 -0.75 6.89 -9.30
N CYS A 106 -0.65 8.20 -9.52
CA CYS A 106 0.21 9.08 -8.72
C CYS A 106 -0.22 9.16 -7.25
N HIS A 107 -1.51 9.14 -6.99
CA HIS A 107 -2.11 9.00 -5.67
C HIS A 107 -3.49 8.37 -5.81
N ALA A 108 -3.91 7.60 -4.84
CA ALA A 108 -5.20 6.93 -4.86
C ALA A 108 -5.69 6.64 -3.44
N TYR A 109 -7.00 6.55 -3.26
CA TYR A 109 -7.55 5.88 -2.09
C TYR A 109 -7.57 4.37 -2.32
N ASN A 110 -7.01 3.63 -1.37
CA ASN A 110 -7.10 2.19 -1.32
C ASN A 110 -8.20 1.80 -0.32
N ILE A 111 -9.26 1.18 -0.82
CA ILE A 111 -10.46 0.89 -0.06
C ILE A 111 -10.56 -0.62 0.18
N MET A 112 -10.73 -1.00 1.43
CA MET A 112 -10.93 -2.39 1.81
C MET A 112 -12.24 -2.51 2.58
N LYS A 113 -13.23 -3.17 1.99
CA LYS A 113 -14.52 -3.49 2.64
C LYS A 113 -14.40 -4.76 3.49
N SER A 114 -15.48 -5.17 4.14
CA SER A 114 -15.55 -6.48 4.80
C SER A 114 -15.05 -7.59 3.87
N ASP A 115 -14.29 -8.53 4.38
CA ASP A 115 -13.55 -9.56 3.64
C ASP A 115 -12.42 -9.04 2.74
N GLY A 116 -12.19 -7.74 2.70
CA GLY A 116 -11.09 -7.13 1.96
C GLY A 116 -9.74 -7.68 2.40
N ILE A 117 -8.86 -7.93 1.43
CA ILE A 117 -7.50 -8.43 1.65
C ILE A 117 -6.58 -7.92 0.55
N LEU A 118 -5.41 -7.47 0.93
CA LEU A 118 -4.32 -7.18 0.02
C LEU A 118 -3.19 -8.17 0.32
N PRO A 119 -2.97 -9.18 -0.55
CA PRO A 119 -2.03 -10.26 -0.27
C PRO A 119 -0.58 -9.77 -0.29
N TRP A 120 0.36 -10.64 0.06
CA TRP A 120 1.78 -10.34 -0.02
C TRP A 120 2.20 -9.85 -1.39
N HIS A 121 2.80 -8.65 -1.44
CA HIS A 121 3.28 -8.04 -2.69
C HIS A 121 4.42 -7.07 -2.43
N PHE A 122 5.07 -6.68 -3.52
CA PHE A 122 5.99 -5.56 -3.60
C PHE A 122 5.34 -4.44 -4.43
N ASP A 123 5.65 -3.20 -4.11
CA ASP A 123 5.24 -2.07 -4.94
C ASP A 123 6.16 -1.88 -6.14
N SER A 124 5.66 -1.17 -7.15
CA SER A 124 6.45 -0.78 -8.33
C SER A 124 7.39 0.38 -8.03
N CYS A 125 6.96 1.32 -7.19
CA CYS A 125 7.76 2.48 -6.78
C CYS A 125 8.77 2.12 -5.68
N GLU A 126 9.87 2.86 -5.62
CA GLU A 126 10.90 2.63 -4.62
C GLU A 126 10.42 2.96 -3.22
N PHE A 127 9.73 4.10 -3.07
CA PHE A 127 9.14 4.55 -1.81
C PHE A 127 7.63 4.63 -1.95
N THR A 128 6.95 4.19 -0.91
CA THR A 128 5.50 4.28 -0.79
C THR A 128 5.15 5.08 0.44
N LEU A 129 4.23 6.03 0.26
CA LEU A 129 3.57 6.77 1.32
C LEU A 129 2.15 6.26 1.47
N SER A 130 1.73 6.05 2.69
CA SER A 130 0.38 5.60 3.00
C SER A 130 -0.15 6.35 4.22
N ILE A 131 -1.35 6.89 4.11
CA ILE A 131 -2.03 7.61 5.19
C ILE A 131 -3.24 6.77 5.60
N MET A 132 -3.33 6.44 6.88
CA MET A 132 -4.50 5.76 7.42
C MET A 132 -5.64 6.76 7.55
N LEU A 133 -6.74 6.56 6.82
CA LEU A 133 -7.92 7.40 6.93
C LEU A 133 -8.97 6.82 7.88
N GLN A 134 -9.16 5.51 7.82
CA GLN A 134 -10.13 4.78 8.62
C GLN A 134 -9.52 3.46 9.07
N LYS A 135 -9.87 3.05 10.29
CA LYS A 135 -9.42 1.80 10.88
C LYS A 135 -10.56 0.79 10.89
N PRO A 136 -10.35 -0.45 10.46
CA PRO A 136 -11.37 -1.50 10.58
C PRO A 136 -11.59 -1.89 12.04
N GLU A 137 -12.74 -2.50 12.35
CA GLU A 137 -13.02 -3.02 13.68
C GLU A 137 -12.05 -4.15 14.07
N LYS A 138 -11.74 -5.03 13.11
CA LYS A 138 -10.84 -6.17 13.31
C LYS A 138 -10.14 -6.55 12.02
N GLY A 139 -8.93 -7.08 12.11
CA GLY A 139 -8.09 -7.37 10.95
C GLY A 139 -7.49 -6.11 10.34
N GLY A 140 -7.23 -6.12 9.03
CA GLY A 140 -6.65 -4.97 8.33
C GLY A 140 -5.25 -4.58 8.83
N ILE A 141 -4.50 -5.54 9.38
CA ILE A 141 -3.18 -5.28 9.94
C ILE A 141 -2.17 -5.22 8.80
N PHE A 142 -1.38 -4.15 8.78
CA PHE A 142 -0.24 -4.05 7.89
C PHE A 142 0.90 -4.94 8.39
N GLU A 143 1.27 -5.94 7.59
CA GLU A 143 2.38 -6.84 7.85
C GLU A 143 3.46 -6.67 6.80
N TYR A 144 4.73 -6.69 7.21
CA TYR A 144 5.83 -6.43 6.32
C TYR A 144 7.13 -7.14 6.69
N CYS A 145 7.95 -7.43 5.67
CA CYS A 145 9.31 -7.93 5.77
C CYS A 145 10.24 -6.88 5.16
N PRO A 146 10.88 -6.01 5.96
CA PRO A 146 11.72 -4.93 5.44
C PRO A 146 12.96 -5.49 4.76
N ASN A 147 13.32 -4.91 3.61
CA ASN A 147 14.54 -5.23 2.86
C ASN A 147 14.72 -6.74 2.62
N ILE A 148 13.64 -7.46 2.34
CA ILE A 148 13.70 -8.90 2.04
C ILE A 148 14.36 -9.16 0.69
N ARG A 149 14.30 -8.19 -0.22
CA ARG A 149 15.05 -8.15 -1.48
C ARG A 149 15.79 -6.82 -1.63
N GLY A 150 16.70 -6.72 -2.58
CA GLY A 150 17.48 -5.52 -2.87
C GLY A 150 17.83 -5.39 -4.35
N PRO A 151 18.52 -4.30 -4.75
CA PRO A 151 18.98 -4.16 -6.13
C PRO A 151 19.79 -5.37 -6.57
N GLY A 152 19.40 -5.98 -7.70
CA GLY A 152 20.11 -7.14 -8.27
C GLY A 152 19.93 -8.46 -7.51
N ASN A 153 19.18 -8.48 -6.41
CA ASN A 153 18.92 -9.69 -5.62
C ASN A 153 17.45 -9.80 -5.20
N GLU A 154 16.70 -10.64 -5.88
CA GLU A 154 15.28 -10.88 -5.58
C GLU A 154 15.06 -11.76 -4.34
N ASN A 155 16.09 -12.49 -3.87
CA ASN A 155 16.06 -13.31 -2.67
C ASN A 155 14.84 -14.26 -2.61
N PHE A 156 14.57 -14.93 -3.72
CA PHE A 156 13.38 -15.77 -3.90
C PHE A 156 13.18 -16.79 -2.79
N ASP A 157 14.26 -17.37 -2.25
CA ASP A 157 14.16 -18.35 -1.18
C ASP A 157 13.54 -17.75 0.10
N GLN A 158 13.91 -16.54 0.49
CA GLN A 158 13.36 -15.91 1.68
C GLN A 158 11.92 -15.43 1.42
N VAL A 159 11.64 -14.92 0.22
CA VAL A 159 10.27 -14.57 -0.20
C VAL A 159 9.39 -15.81 -0.13
N LYS A 160 9.82 -16.92 -0.72
CA LYS A 160 9.13 -18.21 -0.69
C LYS A 160 8.79 -18.68 0.73
N LYS A 161 9.74 -18.61 1.65
CA LYS A 161 9.52 -18.99 3.07
C LYS A 161 8.38 -18.17 3.70
N VAL A 162 8.35 -16.86 3.46
CA VAL A 162 7.27 -15.99 3.96
C VAL A 162 5.92 -16.35 3.34
N LEU A 163 5.88 -16.61 2.03
CA LEU A 163 4.66 -17.02 1.34
C LEU A 163 4.10 -18.36 1.86
N TYR A 164 4.98 -19.27 2.26
CA TYR A 164 4.62 -20.55 2.90
C TYR A 164 4.40 -20.47 4.42
N GLY A 165 4.34 -19.25 4.97
CA GLY A 165 3.90 -19.04 6.35
C GLY A 165 5.00 -18.80 7.38
N GLU A 166 6.27 -18.71 6.99
CA GLU A 166 7.33 -18.33 7.95
C GLU A 166 7.12 -16.90 8.45
N ARG A 167 7.14 -16.72 9.77
CA ARG A 167 6.84 -15.43 10.42
C ARG A 167 8.07 -14.74 11.01
N LYS A 168 9.24 -15.38 11.02
CA LYS A 168 10.46 -14.89 11.70
C LYS A 168 10.86 -13.47 11.29
N ARG A 169 10.68 -13.11 10.01
CA ARG A 169 10.99 -11.78 9.47
C ARG A 169 9.80 -10.84 9.40
N VAL A 170 8.60 -11.34 9.68
CA VAL A 170 7.36 -10.56 9.55
C VAL A 170 7.21 -9.65 10.76
N ARG A 171 7.02 -8.38 10.49
CA ARG A 171 6.68 -7.35 11.46
C ARG A 171 5.26 -6.86 11.22
N GLN A 172 4.64 -6.33 12.24
CA GLN A 172 3.32 -5.72 12.17
C GLN A 172 3.43 -4.24 12.50
N LEU A 173 2.64 -3.44 11.82
CA LEU A 173 2.49 -2.03 12.10
C LEU A 173 1.02 -1.74 12.43
N LYS A 174 0.80 -1.11 13.56
CA LYS A 174 -0.51 -0.60 13.95
C LYS A 174 -0.54 0.88 13.59
N LEU A 175 -1.44 1.25 12.69
CA LEU A 175 -1.67 2.62 12.27
C LEU A 175 -2.99 3.11 12.86
N GLU A 176 -3.02 4.37 13.26
CA GLU A 176 -4.23 5.07 13.66
C GLU A 176 -4.63 6.09 12.58
N PRO A 177 -5.91 6.46 12.49
CA PRO A 177 -6.35 7.47 11.53
C PRO A 177 -5.58 8.78 11.68
N GLY A 178 -5.01 9.26 10.58
CA GLY A 178 -4.13 10.43 10.53
C GLY A 178 -2.64 10.12 10.53
N ASP A 179 -2.24 8.87 10.77
CA ASP A 179 -0.84 8.45 10.70
C ASP A 179 -0.35 8.37 9.26
N LEU A 180 0.88 8.83 9.02
CA LEU A 180 1.62 8.62 7.78
C LEU A 180 2.62 7.50 7.96
N GLN A 181 2.64 6.58 7.03
CA GLN A 181 3.61 5.52 6.88
C GLN A 181 4.49 5.78 5.66
N ILE A 182 5.81 5.62 5.82
CA ILE A 182 6.79 5.71 4.72
C ILE A 182 7.62 4.42 4.71
N PHE A 183 7.71 3.74 3.57
CA PHE A 183 8.52 2.52 3.45
C PHE A 183 9.06 2.32 2.03
N LYS A 184 10.09 1.48 1.91
CA LYS A 184 10.67 1.09 0.60
C LYS A 184 9.80 0.00 -0.03
N GLY A 185 8.71 0.39 -0.69
CA GLY A 185 7.69 -0.52 -1.23
C GLY A 185 8.27 -1.59 -2.15
N ARG A 186 9.18 -1.21 -3.06
CA ARG A 186 9.87 -2.12 -3.98
C ARG A 186 10.65 -3.23 -3.27
N PHE A 187 11.23 -2.96 -2.10
CA PHE A 187 12.14 -3.86 -1.39
C PHE A 187 11.54 -4.50 -0.13
N THR A 188 10.32 -4.13 0.19
CA THR A 188 9.60 -4.61 1.37
C THR A 188 8.44 -5.48 0.92
N LEU A 189 8.50 -6.78 1.18
CA LEU A 189 7.34 -7.66 0.98
C LEU A 189 6.31 -7.30 2.04
N HIS A 190 5.10 -6.91 1.63
CA HIS A 190 4.08 -6.44 2.57
C HIS A 190 2.67 -6.89 2.17
N ARG A 191 1.77 -6.84 3.14
CA ARG A 191 0.35 -7.16 2.94
C ARG A 191 -0.53 -6.41 3.93
N VAL A 192 -1.82 -6.35 3.63
CA VAL A 192 -2.86 -6.02 4.60
C VAL A 192 -3.69 -7.28 4.85
N THR A 193 -3.78 -7.71 6.10
CA THR A 193 -4.54 -8.91 6.46
C THR A 193 -6.03 -8.69 6.21
N LYS A 194 -6.77 -9.80 6.13
CA LYS A 194 -8.21 -9.76 5.91
C LYS A 194 -8.90 -8.85 6.92
N ILE A 195 -9.82 -8.02 6.43
CA ILE A 195 -10.71 -7.20 7.25
C ILE A 195 -11.88 -8.07 7.74
N GLU A 196 -12.14 -8.01 9.03
CA GLU A 196 -13.25 -8.66 9.69
C GLU A 196 -14.16 -7.58 10.30
N GLY A 197 -15.46 -7.79 10.24
CA GLY A 197 -16.46 -6.82 10.72
C GLY A 197 -17.06 -5.95 9.61
N ASN A 198 -18.02 -5.10 9.99
CA ASN A 198 -18.85 -4.35 9.04
C ASN A 198 -18.39 -2.91 8.76
N ARG A 199 -17.34 -2.43 9.42
CA ARG A 199 -16.75 -1.10 9.15
C ARG A 199 -15.53 -1.24 8.27
N SER A 200 -15.62 -0.60 7.17
CA SER A 200 -14.52 -0.40 6.20
C SER A 200 -14.34 1.10 5.98
#